data_920e3317b6ee4394017ed62d294850d1
#
_entry.id   920e3317b6ee4394017ed62d294850d1
#
_cell.length_a   1.000
_cell.length_b   1.000
_cell.length_c   1.000
_cell.angle_alpha   90.00
_cell.angle_beta   90.00
_cell.angle_gamma   90.00
#
_symmetry.space_group_name_H-M   'P 1'
#
loop_
_entity.id
_entity.type
_entity.pdbx_description
1 polymer ?
#
loop_
_entity_poly.entity_id
_entity_poly.type
_entity_poly.pdbx_seq_one_letter_code
_entity_poly.pdbx_strand_id
1 'polypeptide(L)'
;MLENRRELCAVVVPYRIPILIRESEMWELGEERPDFVLRNMVGASIDVIVTKVERTANRAQASRRQASRSQRRFFAAREDLHAAGSRITCRMLAVGPRRCLVDCYGYDLDMTQREIRYAAIPDLRTEFHPGSEIDCIVKEYHPRTGELIVSAKETEVNPFFGAEERHPVGSRRFAMISGKYGGGVFCNLPDGVTCMCNYSYQHEDADFMVGEHVMLMVQRYDQEKLQMYGKIMSKW
;
A
#
# COMPACT_ATOMS: atom_id res chain seq x y z
N MET A 1 -20.55 28.46 -25.82
CA MET A 1 -21.18 28.00 -24.57
C MET A 1 -20.06 27.54 -23.63
N LEU A 2 -19.79 28.32 -22.60
CA LEU A 2 -18.84 27.89 -21.55
C LEU A 2 -19.57 26.81 -20.74
N GLU A 3 -19.18 25.55 -20.89
CA GLU A 3 -19.60 24.49 -20.01
C GLU A 3 -19.13 24.84 -18.60
N ASN A 4 -20.06 25.07 -17.72
CA ASN A 4 -19.84 25.33 -16.29
C ASN A 4 -19.46 24.00 -15.63
N ARG A 5 -18.27 23.44 -15.95
CA ARG A 5 -17.73 22.26 -15.27
C ARG A 5 -17.51 22.64 -13.81
N ARG A 6 -18.27 22.04 -12.92
CA ARG A 6 -18.02 22.11 -11.48
C ARG A 6 -16.67 21.45 -11.21
N GLU A 7 -15.65 22.26 -10.93
CA GLU A 7 -14.33 21.78 -10.56
C GLU A 7 -14.42 21.15 -9.16
N LEU A 8 -13.92 19.95 -8.99
CA LEU A 8 -13.81 19.30 -7.69
C LEU A 8 -12.72 20.02 -6.86
N CYS A 9 -12.99 20.24 -5.59
CA CYS A 9 -12.04 20.86 -4.67
C CYS A 9 -11.88 20.01 -3.42
N ALA A 10 -10.64 19.81 -2.98
CA ALA A 10 -10.36 19.35 -1.63
C ALA A 10 -10.45 20.53 -0.66
N VAL A 11 -10.93 20.28 0.54
CA VAL A 11 -10.98 21.28 1.62
C VAL A 11 -10.25 20.74 2.83
N VAL A 12 -9.21 21.44 3.26
CA VAL A 12 -8.55 21.18 4.54
C VAL A 12 -8.86 22.31 5.51
N VAL A 13 -8.98 22.02 6.79
CA VAL A 13 -9.45 23.00 7.79
C VAL A 13 -8.46 23.08 8.97
N PRO A 14 -7.21 23.52 8.77
CA PRO A 14 -6.31 23.80 9.87
C PRO A 14 -6.79 25.04 10.63
N TYR A 15 -6.74 24.99 11.96
CA TYR A 15 -7.11 26.10 12.83
C TYR A 15 -8.49 26.73 12.56
N ARG A 16 -9.46 25.91 12.08
CA ARG A 16 -10.83 26.32 11.69
C ARG A 16 -10.90 27.27 10.49
N ILE A 17 -9.84 27.38 9.71
CA ILE A 17 -9.81 28.16 8.46
C ILE A 17 -9.93 27.21 7.28
N PRO A 18 -10.99 27.28 6.46
CA PRO A 18 -11.09 26.43 5.27
C PRO A 18 -10.08 26.86 4.23
N ILE A 19 -9.25 25.90 3.80
CA ILE A 19 -8.29 26.05 2.72
C ILE A 19 -8.77 25.22 1.54
N LEU A 20 -9.00 25.85 0.41
CA LEU A 20 -9.49 25.24 -0.81
C LEU A 20 -8.31 24.85 -1.71
N ILE A 21 -8.26 23.61 -2.13
CA ILE A 21 -7.28 23.10 -3.09
C ILE A 21 -8.07 22.61 -4.30
N ARG A 22 -7.91 23.29 -5.44
CA ARG A 22 -8.57 22.87 -6.68
C ARG A 22 -7.98 21.55 -7.16
N GLU A 23 -8.75 20.76 -7.87
CA GLU A 23 -8.30 19.51 -8.47
C GLU A 23 -7.05 19.72 -9.34
N SER A 24 -7.02 20.79 -10.13
CA SER A 24 -5.87 21.22 -10.93
C SER A 24 -4.60 21.55 -10.12
N GLU A 25 -4.72 21.73 -8.80
CA GLU A 25 -3.62 22.01 -7.88
C GLU A 25 -3.33 20.82 -6.91
N MET A 26 -4.03 19.69 -7.10
CA MET A 26 -3.84 18.48 -6.28
C MET A 26 -2.68 17.62 -6.77
N TRP A 27 -2.56 17.43 -8.07
CA TRP A 27 -1.66 16.47 -8.71
C TRP A 27 -0.58 17.17 -9.53
N GLU A 28 0.53 16.48 -9.77
CA GLU A 28 1.51 16.94 -10.75
C GLU A 28 0.93 16.81 -12.17
N LEU A 29 1.39 17.64 -13.08
CA LEU A 29 0.93 17.60 -14.48
C LEU A 29 1.29 16.27 -15.12
N GLY A 30 0.29 15.61 -15.69
CA GLY A 30 0.43 14.26 -16.27
C GLY A 30 0.32 13.11 -15.26
N GLU A 31 0.15 13.43 -13.95
CA GLU A 31 -0.08 12.45 -12.88
C GLU A 31 -1.50 12.58 -12.30
N GLU A 32 -2.43 13.21 -13.04
CA GLU A 32 -3.80 13.43 -12.60
C GLU A 32 -4.49 12.09 -12.28
N ARG A 33 -5.25 12.08 -11.21
CA ARG A 33 -5.96 10.89 -10.72
C ARG A 33 -7.47 11.05 -10.94
N PRO A 34 -8.20 9.95 -11.14
CA PRO A 34 -9.67 10.00 -11.20
C PRO A 34 -10.29 10.57 -9.91
N ASP A 35 -11.42 11.26 -10.05
CA ASP A 35 -12.17 11.92 -8.95
C ASP A 35 -12.39 11.02 -7.73
N PHE A 36 -12.61 9.73 -7.94
CA PHE A 36 -12.85 8.80 -6.84
C PHE A 36 -11.62 8.65 -5.92
N VAL A 37 -10.40 8.85 -6.44
CA VAL A 37 -9.17 8.80 -5.62
C VAL A 37 -9.19 9.96 -4.64
N LEU A 38 -9.48 11.19 -5.12
CA LEU A 38 -9.58 12.37 -4.27
C LEU A 38 -10.65 12.21 -3.17
N ARG A 39 -11.79 11.60 -3.50
CA ARG A 39 -12.84 11.31 -2.52
C ARG A 39 -12.40 10.30 -1.46
N ASN A 40 -11.55 9.36 -1.81
CA ASN A 40 -11.01 8.36 -0.89
C ASN A 40 -9.82 8.88 -0.05
N MET A 41 -9.39 10.13 -0.27
CA MET A 41 -8.33 10.77 0.52
C MET A 41 -8.84 11.48 1.78
N VAL A 42 -10.13 11.39 2.09
CA VAL A 42 -10.67 12.01 3.31
C VAL A 42 -9.99 11.43 4.54
N GLY A 43 -9.38 12.30 5.35
CA GLY A 43 -8.55 11.92 6.49
C GLY A 43 -7.04 11.87 6.19
N ALA A 44 -6.64 11.98 4.91
CA ALA A 44 -5.23 12.03 4.55
C ALA A 44 -4.54 13.29 5.09
N SER A 45 -3.29 13.13 5.49
CA SER A 45 -2.38 14.25 5.81
C SER A 45 -1.64 14.66 4.55
N ILE A 46 -1.78 15.92 4.16
CA ILE A 46 -1.15 16.47 2.95
C ILE A 46 -0.45 17.79 3.25
N ASP A 47 0.65 18.03 2.56
CA ASP A 47 1.34 19.33 2.60
C ASP A 47 0.81 20.24 1.50
N VAL A 48 0.68 21.53 1.81
CA VAL A 48 0.19 22.51 0.86
C VAL A 48 0.94 23.83 1.00
N ILE A 49 1.06 24.57 -0.12
CA ILE A 49 1.53 25.96 -0.12
C ILE A 49 0.32 26.85 -0.30
N VAL A 50 0.09 27.75 0.66
CA VAL A 50 -0.97 28.77 0.55
C VAL A 50 -0.62 29.74 -0.57
N THR A 51 -1.50 29.83 -1.56
CA THR A 51 -1.31 30.68 -2.74
C THR A 51 -2.08 32.00 -2.66
N LYS A 52 -3.21 32.02 -1.92
CA LYS A 52 -4.05 33.19 -1.76
C LYS A 52 -4.77 33.18 -0.42
N VAL A 53 -4.85 34.33 0.23
CA VAL A 53 -5.64 34.52 1.47
C VAL A 53 -6.79 35.49 1.18
N GLU A 54 -8.02 35.07 1.46
CA GLU A 54 -9.24 35.84 1.30
C GLU A 54 -9.78 36.23 2.71
N ARG A 55 -9.22 37.30 3.27
CA ARG A 55 -9.52 37.71 4.67
C ARG A 55 -11.01 37.98 4.91
N THR A 56 -11.67 38.64 3.96
CA THR A 56 -13.12 38.97 4.06
C THR A 56 -14.01 37.73 4.06
N ALA A 57 -13.59 36.67 3.38
CA ALA A 57 -14.29 35.40 3.30
C ALA A 57 -13.80 34.36 4.36
N ASN A 58 -12.84 34.75 5.19
CA ASN A 58 -12.19 33.88 6.18
C ASN A 58 -11.77 32.51 5.60
N ARG A 59 -11.15 32.52 4.43
CA ARG A 59 -10.69 31.31 3.73
C ARG A 59 -9.37 31.57 2.99
N ALA A 60 -8.72 30.48 2.59
CA ALA A 60 -7.52 30.53 1.74
C ALA A 60 -7.61 29.57 0.56
N GLN A 61 -6.74 29.75 -0.42
CA GLN A 61 -6.49 28.81 -1.51
C GLN A 61 -5.07 28.31 -1.37
N ALA A 62 -4.85 27.03 -1.72
CA ALA A 62 -3.54 26.41 -1.64
C ALA A 62 -3.30 25.46 -2.81
N SER A 63 -2.04 25.08 -2.99
CA SER A 63 -1.58 24.11 -3.97
C SER A 63 -0.81 22.99 -3.27
N ARG A 64 -1.30 21.76 -3.40
CA ARG A 64 -0.55 20.56 -3.03
C ARG A 64 0.56 20.32 -4.05
N ARG A 65 0.29 20.52 -5.33
CA ARG A 65 1.28 20.37 -6.41
C ARG A 65 2.57 21.14 -6.15
N GLN A 66 2.46 22.41 -5.70
CA GLN A 66 3.65 23.21 -5.39
C GLN A 66 4.41 22.67 -4.17
N ALA A 67 3.70 22.19 -3.16
CA ALA A 67 4.33 21.56 -2.00
C ALA A 67 5.06 20.27 -2.41
N SER A 68 4.42 19.41 -3.20
CA SER A 68 5.01 18.18 -3.72
C SER A 68 6.27 18.44 -4.54
N ARG A 69 6.26 19.47 -5.42
CA ARG A 69 7.47 19.88 -6.16
C ARG A 69 8.61 20.32 -5.24
N SER A 70 8.30 21.02 -4.17
CA SER A 70 9.31 21.44 -3.19
C SER A 70 9.91 20.23 -2.45
N GLN A 71 9.06 19.27 -2.07
CA GLN A 71 9.49 18.04 -1.42
C GLN A 71 10.32 17.14 -2.35
N ARG A 72 9.93 16.99 -3.63
CA ARG A 72 10.72 16.26 -4.63
C ARG A 72 12.11 16.86 -4.82
N ARG A 73 12.23 18.19 -4.84
CA ARG A 73 13.54 18.86 -4.91
C ARG A 73 14.38 18.61 -3.66
N PHE A 74 13.76 18.66 -2.48
CA PHE A 74 14.43 18.33 -1.23
C PHE A 74 14.92 16.88 -1.23
N PHE A 75 14.08 15.93 -1.61
CA PHE A 75 14.42 14.52 -1.70
C PHE A 75 15.56 14.27 -2.68
N ALA A 76 15.49 14.85 -3.88
CA ALA A 76 16.52 14.73 -4.91
C ALA A 76 17.89 15.31 -4.50
N ALA A 77 17.92 16.29 -3.59
CA ALA A 77 19.16 16.87 -3.06
C ALA A 77 19.78 16.08 -1.89
N ARG A 78 19.10 15.03 -1.39
CA ARG A 78 19.47 14.28 -0.18
C ARG A 78 19.75 12.83 -0.53
N GLU A 79 21.01 12.53 -0.86
CA GLU A 79 21.44 11.17 -1.22
C GLU A 79 21.14 10.15 -0.10
N ASP A 80 21.26 10.56 1.16
CA ASP A 80 20.94 9.76 2.32
C ASP A 80 19.47 9.29 2.38
N LEU A 81 18.55 10.03 1.75
CA LEU A 81 17.13 9.66 1.68
C LEU A 81 16.81 8.74 0.51
N HIS A 82 17.48 8.92 -0.63
CA HIS A 82 17.12 8.20 -1.86
C HIS A 82 18.13 7.14 -2.29
N ALA A 83 19.18 6.91 -1.53
CA ALA A 83 20.09 5.79 -1.79
C ALA A 83 19.34 4.46 -1.66
N ALA A 84 19.68 3.49 -2.51
CA ALA A 84 19.12 2.16 -2.40
C ALA A 84 19.37 1.56 -1.01
N GLY A 85 18.33 1.05 -0.36
CA GLY A 85 18.36 0.57 1.01
C GLY A 85 18.03 1.61 2.09
N SER A 86 17.90 2.89 1.74
CA SER A 86 17.49 3.93 2.71
C SER A 86 16.07 3.66 3.20
N ARG A 87 15.86 3.85 4.51
CA ARG A 87 14.54 3.77 5.14
C ARG A 87 13.90 5.16 5.16
N ILE A 88 12.71 5.25 4.61
CA ILE A 88 11.91 6.49 4.56
C ILE A 88 10.50 6.22 5.06
N THR A 89 9.85 7.24 5.61
CA THR A 89 8.44 7.17 6.01
C THR A 89 7.58 7.82 4.94
N CYS A 90 6.57 7.09 4.46
CA CYS A 90 5.58 7.56 3.50
C CYS A 90 4.22 7.72 4.19
N ARG A 91 3.36 8.58 3.65
CA ARG A 91 2.01 8.83 4.19
C ARG A 91 0.95 8.21 3.28
N MET A 92 0.00 7.50 3.85
CA MET A 92 -1.14 6.94 3.12
C MET A 92 -2.10 8.06 2.72
N LEU A 93 -2.30 8.25 1.42
CA LEU A 93 -3.26 9.21 0.88
C LEU A 93 -4.63 8.59 0.67
N ALA A 94 -4.68 7.40 0.09
CA ALA A 94 -5.92 6.67 -0.13
C ALA A 94 -5.68 5.17 0.03
N VAL A 95 -6.65 4.45 0.59
CA VAL A 95 -6.55 3.01 0.82
C VAL A 95 -7.76 2.30 0.23
N GLY A 96 -7.49 1.41 -0.73
CA GLY A 96 -8.46 0.47 -1.28
C GLY A 96 -8.20 -0.96 -0.75
N PRO A 97 -9.02 -1.94 -1.14
CA PRO A 97 -8.89 -3.30 -0.60
C PRO A 97 -7.57 -3.99 -0.97
N ARG A 98 -6.99 -3.69 -2.13
CA ARG A 98 -5.79 -4.37 -2.65
C ARG A 98 -4.64 -3.42 -3.04
N ARG A 99 -4.89 -2.12 -3.03
CA ARG A 99 -3.93 -1.09 -3.42
C ARG A 99 -4.10 0.11 -2.51
N CYS A 100 -3.04 0.84 -2.32
CA CYS A 100 -3.05 2.15 -1.67
C CYS A 100 -2.25 3.16 -2.50
N LEU A 101 -2.57 4.41 -2.31
CA LEU A 101 -1.80 5.54 -2.80
C LEU A 101 -1.03 6.12 -1.62
N VAL A 102 0.28 6.26 -1.76
CA VAL A 102 1.15 6.83 -0.73
C VAL A 102 1.89 8.04 -1.25
N ASP A 103 2.11 9.01 -0.38
CA ASP A 103 2.98 10.17 -0.62
C ASP A 103 4.35 9.92 -0.01
N CYS A 104 5.36 9.85 -0.85
CA CYS A 104 6.77 9.74 -0.46
C CYS A 104 7.52 11.00 -0.89
N TYR A 105 7.66 11.98 -0.01
CA TYR A 105 8.33 13.25 -0.31
C TYR A 105 7.80 13.92 -1.59
N GLY A 106 6.47 13.94 -1.75
CA GLY A 106 5.80 14.53 -2.90
C GLY A 106 5.68 13.62 -4.13
N TYR A 107 6.22 12.40 -4.09
CA TYR A 107 5.96 11.36 -5.10
C TYR A 107 4.72 10.57 -4.71
N ASP A 108 3.73 10.56 -5.59
CA ASP A 108 2.48 9.82 -5.42
C ASP A 108 2.62 8.41 -6.00
N LEU A 109 2.87 7.43 -5.14
CA LEU A 109 3.16 6.05 -5.52
C LEU A 109 1.96 5.14 -5.28
N ASP A 110 1.59 4.36 -6.31
CA ASP A 110 0.63 3.28 -6.17
C ASP A 110 1.36 2.03 -5.64
N MET A 111 0.94 1.54 -4.49
CA MET A 111 1.47 0.31 -3.91
C MET A 111 0.40 -0.78 -3.86
N THR A 112 0.78 -1.98 -4.22
CA THR A 112 -0.06 -3.17 -4.05
C THR A 112 0.19 -3.81 -2.69
N GLN A 113 -0.73 -4.65 -2.22
CA GLN A 113 -0.56 -5.41 -0.99
C GLN A 113 0.75 -6.25 -0.96
N ARG A 114 1.27 -6.65 -2.13
CA ARG A 114 2.52 -7.45 -2.24
C ARG A 114 3.78 -6.64 -1.93
N GLU A 115 3.70 -5.31 -2.00
CA GLU A 115 4.79 -4.39 -1.68
C GLU A 115 4.72 -3.93 -0.24
N ILE A 116 3.57 -4.11 0.42
CA ILE A 116 3.31 -3.68 1.79
C ILE A 116 3.80 -4.72 2.80
N ARG A 117 3.43 -6.00 2.63
CA ARG A 117 3.84 -7.11 3.52
C ARG A 117 4.10 -8.40 2.74
N TYR A 118 4.90 -9.29 3.36
CA TYR A 118 5.11 -10.65 2.86
C TYR A 118 3.85 -11.50 3.02
N ALA A 119 3.19 -11.42 4.17
CA ALA A 119 1.90 -12.05 4.40
C ALA A 119 0.80 -11.35 3.61
N ALA A 120 -0.06 -12.10 2.92
CA ALA A 120 -1.16 -11.51 2.18
C ALA A 120 -2.20 -10.91 3.14
N ILE A 121 -2.61 -9.66 2.89
CA ILE A 121 -3.66 -8.97 3.64
C ILE A 121 -4.93 -9.06 2.79
N PRO A 122 -6.03 -9.67 3.27
CA PRO A 122 -7.25 -9.81 2.50
C PRO A 122 -7.86 -8.47 2.07
N ASP A 123 -7.80 -7.49 2.96
CA ASP A 123 -8.26 -6.12 2.69
C ASP A 123 -7.36 -5.13 3.44
N LEU A 124 -6.65 -4.27 2.70
CA LEU A 124 -5.75 -3.28 3.29
C LEU A 124 -6.46 -2.29 4.24
N ARG A 125 -7.76 -2.06 4.03
CA ARG A 125 -8.56 -1.12 4.84
C ARG A 125 -8.79 -1.61 6.27
N THR A 126 -8.49 -2.87 6.56
CA THR A 126 -8.56 -3.41 7.93
C THR A 126 -7.37 -2.97 8.79
N GLU A 127 -6.26 -2.59 8.16
CA GLU A 127 -5.02 -2.24 8.86
C GLU A 127 -4.57 -0.81 8.59
N PHE A 128 -4.94 -0.25 7.44
CA PHE A 128 -4.51 1.07 7.00
C PHE A 128 -5.68 1.98 6.67
N HIS A 129 -5.48 3.27 6.89
CA HIS A 129 -6.45 4.31 6.55
C HIS A 129 -5.73 5.56 6.03
N PRO A 130 -6.40 6.46 5.30
CA PRO A 130 -5.81 7.73 4.90
C PRO A 130 -5.28 8.50 6.12
N GLY A 131 -4.07 9.04 6.02
CA GLY A 131 -3.37 9.68 7.13
C GLY A 131 -2.46 8.77 7.95
N SER A 132 -2.53 7.43 7.79
CA SER A 132 -1.53 6.51 8.37
C SER A 132 -0.17 6.73 7.73
N GLU A 133 0.88 6.44 8.50
CA GLU A 133 2.25 6.39 8.02
C GLU A 133 2.69 4.95 7.79
N ILE A 134 3.60 4.75 6.83
CA ILE A 134 4.21 3.47 6.53
C ILE A 134 5.69 3.68 6.22
N ASP A 135 6.54 2.89 6.90
CA ASP A 135 7.96 2.88 6.58
C ASP A 135 8.22 2.06 5.33
N CYS A 136 9.09 2.55 4.50
CA CYS A 136 9.49 1.91 3.25
C CYS A 136 11.01 1.90 3.10
N ILE A 137 11.52 0.91 2.38
CA ILE A 137 12.89 0.89 1.88
C ILE A 137 12.90 1.40 0.45
N VAL A 138 13.78 2.34 0.13
CA VAL A 138 14.03 2.78 -1.24
C VAL A 138 14.73 1.66 -1.99
N LYS A 139 14.12 1.18 -3.05
CA LYS A 139 14.70 0.17 -3.95
C LYS A 139 15.54 0.82 -5.02
N GLU A 140 14.98 1.83 -5.63
CA GLU A 140 15.56 2.51 -6.77
C GLU A 140 15.03 3.94 -6.86
N TYR A 141 15.90 4.85 -7.25
CA TYR A 141 15.54 6.23 -7.55
C TYR A 141 16.29 6.72 -8.78
N HIS A 142 15.56 7.24 -9.74
CA HIS A 142 16.10 7.80 -10.97
C HIS A 142 15.95 9.34 -10.99
N PRO A 143 16.97 10.12 -10.65
CA PRO A 143 16.85 11.59 -10.56
C PRO A 143 16.42 12.26 -11.87
N ARG A 144 16.72 11.66 -13.03
CA ARG A 144 16.39 12.22 -14.35
C ARG A 144 14.92 12.06 -14.72
N THR A 145 14.32 10.93 -14.39
CA THR A 145 12.91 10.62 -14.68
C THR A 145 11.99 10.97 -13.53
N GLY A 146 12.54 11.08 -12.30
CA GLY A 146 11.78 11.21 -11.08
C GLY A 146 11.10 9.90 -10.63
N GLU A 147 11.49 8.77 -11.23
CA GLU A 147 10.96 7.46 -10.86
C GLU A 147 11.51 7.03 -9.51
N LEU A 148 10.63 6.68 -8.59
CA LEU A 148 10.95 6.21 -7.25
C LEU A 148 10.23 4.88 -7.02
N ILE A 149 10.99 3.84 -6.66
CA ILE A 149 10.47 2.52 -6.32
C ILE A 149 10.77 2.25 -4.85
N VAL A 150 9.74 1.94 -4.08
CA VAL A 150 9.85 1.65 -2.65
C VAL A 150 9.18 0.33 -2.30
N SER A 151 9.55 -0.24 -1.17
CA SER A 151 8.95 -1.47 -0.64
C SER A 151 8.79 -1.35 0.87
N ALA A 152 7.57 -1.46 1.36
CA ALA A 152 7.32 -1.46 2.80
C ALA A 152 7.66 -2.83 3.42
N LYS A 153 7.38 -3.94 2.74
CA LYS A 153 7.68 -5.28 3.26
C LYS A 153 9.17 -5.49 3.58
N GLU A 154 10.07 -4.83 2.85
CA GLU A 154 11.51 -4.98 3.05
C GLU A 154 12.04 -4.23 4.28
N THR A 155 11.20 -3.52 5.01
CA THR A 155 11.50 -3.01 6.36
C THR A 155 11.56 -4.13 7.39
N GLU A 156 11.00 -5.30 7.06
CA GLU A 156 10.94 -6.50 7.91
C GLU A 156 11.75 -7.64 7.26
N VAL A 157 12.20 -8.57 8.09
CA VAL A 157 12.84 -9.80 7.59
C VAL A 157 11.77 -10.67 6.93
N ASN A 158 12.08 -11.20 5.73
CA ASN A 158 11.16 -12.11 5.06
C ASN A 158 10.92 -13.36 5.92
N PRO A 159 9.68 -13.64 6.35
CA PRO A 159 9.36 -14.78 7.22
C PRO A 159 9.66 -16.14 6.59
N PHE A 160 9.87 -16.19 5.27
CA PHE A 160 10.28 -17.42 4.60
C PHE A 160 11.66 -17.92 5.07
N PHE A 161 12.57 -17.01 5.46
CA PHE A 161 13.88 -17.43 5.95
C PHE A 161 13.75 -18.15 7.31
N GLY A 162 14.33 -19.35 7.39
CA GLY A 162 14.18 -20.26 8.51
C GLY A 162 12.80 -20.92 8.62
N ALA A 163 11.90 -20.75 7.65
CA ALA A 163 10.57 -21.36 7.69
C ALA A 163 10.64 -22.90 7.66
N GLU A 164 11.59 -23.48 6.96
CA GLU A 164 11.76 -24.93 6.87
C GLU A 164 12.07 -25.58 8.22
N GLU A 165 12.84 -24.91 9.06
CA GLU A 165 13.14 -25.35 10.43
C GLU A 165 11.91 -25.22 11.34
N ARG A 166 11.15 -24.11 11.23
CA ARG A 166 9.95 -23.87 12.02
C ARG A 166 8.77 -24.75 11.59
N HIS A 167 8.68 -25.05 10.32
CA HIS A 167 7.58 -25.82 9.70
C HIS A 167 8.13 -26.93 8.80
N PRO A 168 8.71 -28.00 9.35
CA PRO A 168 9.31 -29.07 8.56
C PRO A 168 8.31 -29.70 7.56
N VAL A 169 8.84 -30.20 6.45
CA VAL A 169 8.04 -30.95 5.46
C VAL A 169 7.34 -32.12 6.17
N GLY A 170 6.05 -32.34 5.83
CA GLY A 170 5.16 -33.32 6.45
C GLY A 170 4.49 -32.83 7.75
N SER A 171 4.92 -31.70 8.31
CA SER A 171 4.26 -31.13 9.51
C SER A 171 2.88 -30.57 9.19
N ARG A 172 1.96 -30.67 10.15
CA ARG A 172 0.63 -30.04 10.08
C ARG A 172 0.67 -28.68 10.74
N ARG A 173 0.05 -27.68 10.10
CA ARG A 173 0.04 -26.31 10.59
C ARG A 173 -1.36 -25.71 10.47
N PHE A 174 -1.71 -24.94 11.48
CA PHE A 174 -2.88 -24.10 11.48
C PHE A 174 -2.59 -22.84 10.66
N ALA A 175 -3.51 -22.42 9.79
CA ALA A 175 -3.34 -21.24 8.96
C ALA A 175 -4.69 -20.62 8.59
N MET A 176 -4.67 -19.36 8.19
CA MET A 176 -5.85 -18.64 7.70
C MET A 176 -5.76 -18.45 6.17
N ILE A 177 -6.84 -18.70 5.46
CA ILE A 177 -6.91 -18.44 4.03
C ILE A 177 -6.88 -16.94 3.78
N SER A 178 -5.85 -16.46 3.09
CA SER A 178 -5.65 -15.06 2.76
C SER A 178 -6.01 -14.70 1.32
N GLY A 179 -6.16 -15.69 0.45
CA GLY A 179 -6.53 -15.49 -0.95
C GLY A 179 -6.78 -16.79 -1.69
N LYS A 180 -7.34 -16.68 -2.90
CA LYS A 180 -7.58 -17.81 -3.80
C LYS A 180 -6.85 -17.61 -5.12
N TYR A 181 -6.50 -18.73 -5.78
CA TYR A 181 -5.98 -18.75 -7.15
C TYR A 181 -6.57 -19.95 -7.91
N GLY A 182 -6.36 -20.02 -9.23
CA GLY A 182 -6.87 -21.13 -10.02
C GLY A 182 -6.22 -22.46 -9.63
N GLY A 183 -6.91 -23.24 -8.77
CA GLY A 183 -6.47 -24.56 -8.30
C GLY A 183 -6.07 -24.63 -6.84
N GLY A 184 -6.22 -23.56 -6.05
CA GLY A 184 -5.90 -23.60 -4.62
C GLY A 184 -6.06 -22.26 -3.89
N VAL A 185 -5.43 -22.19 -2.75
CA VAL A 185 -5.51 -21.03 -1.85
C VAL A 185 -4.13 -20.62 -1.34
N PHE A 186 -3.99 -19.35 -1.02
CA PHE A 186 -2.91 -18.85 -0.19
C PHE A 186 -3.33 -18.89 1.27
N CYS A 187 -2.49 -19.44 2.13
CA CYS A 187 -2.72 -19.53 3.56
C CYS A 187 -1.59 -18.80 4.30
N ASN A 188 -1.93 -17.94 5.23
CA ASN A 188 -0.97 -17.31 6.13
C ASN A 188 -0.87 -18.12 7.41
N LEU A 189 0.34 -18.47 7.79
CA LEU A 189 0.66 -19.04 9.10
C LEU A 189 0.76 -17.91 10.13
N PRO A 190 0.63 -18.23 11.43
CA PRO A 190 0.68 -17.21 12.50
C PRO A 190 1.99 -16.42 12.57
N ASP A 191 3.11 -16.98 12.10
CA ASP A 191 4.43 -16.34 12.05
C ASP A 191 4.67 -15.53 10.74
N GLY A 192 3.62 -15.33 9.93
CA GLY A 192 3.68 -14.52 8.71
C GLY A 192 4.14 -15.26 7.45
N VAL A 193 4.50 -16.54 7.55
CA VAL A 193 4.84 -17.35 6.36
C VAL A 193 3.59 -17.59 5.54
N THR A 194 3.68 -17.33 4.24
CA THR A 194 2.60 -17.65 3.29
C THR A 194 2.84 -19.00 2.63
N CYS A 195 1.86 -19.89 2.72
CA CYS A 195 1.85 -21.20 2.08
C CYS A 195 0.88 -21.21 0.90
N MET A 196 1.34 -21.64 -0.26
CA MET A 196 0.51 -21.88 -1.43
C MET A 196 -0.02 -23.33 -1.36
N CYS A 197 -1.31 -23.49 -1.11
CA CYS A 197 -1.93 -24.77 -0.86
C CYS A 197 -2.84 -25.22 -2.00
N ASN A 198 -2.71 -26.49 -2.37
CA ASN A 198 -3.69 -27.18 -3.22
C ASN A 198 -4.79 -27.79 -2.33
N TYR A 199 -5.96 -28.02 -2.94
CA TYR A 199 -7.04 -28.76 -2.28
C TYR A 199 -6.69 -30.26 -2.19
N SER A 200 -7.25 -30.94 -1.18
CA SER A 200 -7.28 -32.40 -1.18
C SER A 200 -8.35 -32.87 -2.18
N TYR A 201 -8.28 -34.14 -2.57
CA TYR A 201 -9.27 -34.74 -3.47
C TYR A 201 -10.72 -34.74 -2.92
N GLN A 202 -10.88 -34.41 -1.64
CA GLN A 202 -12.17 -34.33 -0.94
C GLN A 202 -12.77 -32.92 -0.92
N HIS A 203 -12.07 -31.94 -1.45
CA HIS A 203 -12.45 -30.53 -1.33
C HIS A 203 -12.35 -29.82 -2.67
N GLU A 204 -13.29 -28.93 -2.90
CA GLU A 204 -13.37 -28.04 -4.06
C GLU A 204 -13.16 -26.58 -3.66
N ASP A 205 -12.95 -25.71 -4.65
CA ASP A 205 -12.77 -24.28 -4.41
C ASP A 205 -13.94 -23.63 -3.67
N ALA A 206 -15.16 -24.10 -3.94
CA ALA A 206 -16.39 -23.60 -3.32
C ALA A 206 -16.46 -23.87 -1.80
N ASP A 207 -15.70 -24.86 -1.30
CA ASP A 207 -15.72 -25.24 0.11
C ASP A 207 -15.00 -24.25 1.01
N PHE A 208 -14.20 -23.34 0.46
CA PHE A 208 -13.32 -22.46 1.23
C PHE A 208 -13.57 -20.98 0.92
N MET A 209 -13.52 -20.15 1.97
CA MET A 209 -13.60 -18.70 1.86
C MET A 209 -12.37 -18.02 2.44
N VAL A 210 -12.04 -16.84 1.91
CA VAL A 210 -10.99 -15.98 2.47
C VAL A 210 -11.38 -15.60 3.90
N GLY A 211 -10.44 -15.70 4.83
CA GLY A 211 -10.66 -15.49 6.27
C GLY A 211 -10.94 -16.77 7.05
N GLU A 212 -11.26 -17.89 6.41
CA GLU A 212 -11.46 -19.17 7.09
C GLU A 212 -10.12 -19.77 7.56
N HIS A 213 -10.20 -20.51 8.65
CA HIS A 213 -9.07 -21.22 9.21
C HIS A 213 -9.05 -22.68 8.74
N VAL A 214 -7.85 -23.15 8.46
CA VAL A 214 -7.62 -24.50 7.93
C VAL A 214 -6.41 -25.16 8.59
N MET A 215 -6.41 -26.49 8.58
CA MET A 215 -5.23 -27.29 8.86
C MET A 215 -4.59 -27.66 7.53
N LEU A 216 -3.35 -27.24 7.32
CA LEU A 216 -2.55 -27.61 6.15
C LEU A 216 -1.41 -28.57 6.52
N MET A 217 -0.93 -29.31 5.55
CA MET A 217 0.30 -30.11 5.65
C MET A 217 1.35 -29.49 4.71
N VAL A 218 2.52 -29.20 5.26
CA VAL A 218 3.66 -28.67 4.49
C VAL A 218 4.21 -29.77 3.58
N GLN A 219 4.35 -29.49 2.28
CA GLN A 219 4.80 -30.46 1.29
C GLN A 219 6.22 -30.21 0.80
N ARG A 220 6.56 -28.96 0.50
CA ARG A 220 7.89 -28.60 -0.03
C ARG A 220 8.17 -27.11 0.07
N TYR A 221 9.42 -26.77 -0.07
CA TYR A 221 9.94 -25.41 -0.19
C TYR A 221 10.54 -25.18 -1.56
N ASP A 222 10.36 -24.00 -2.11
CA ASP A 222 11.00 -23.51 -3.32
C ASP A 222 11.89 -22.32 -2.92
N GLN A 223 13.19 -22.58 -2.84
CA GLN A 223 14.15 -21.58 -2.37
C GLN A 223 14.37 -20.46 -3.40
N GLU A 224 14.19 -20.73 -4.69
CA GLU A 224 14.36 -19.72 -5.74
C GLU A 224 13.17 -18.72 -5.72
N LYS A 225 11.96 -19.23 -5.50
CA LYS A 225 10.75 -18.41 -5.44
C LYS A 225 10.44 -17.90 -4.03
N LEU A 226 11.22 -18.29 -3.03
CA LEU A 226 10.96 -18.03 -1.61
C LEU A 226 9.51 -18.38 -1.23
N GLN A 227 9.06 -19.60 -1.62
CA GLN A 227 7.67 -20.02 -1.50
C GLN A 227 7.53 -21.39 -0.82
N MET A 228 6.69 -21.45 0.19
CA MET A 228 6.26 -22.70 0.81
C MET A 228 5.01 -23.24 0.09
N TYR A 229 4.97 -24.54 -0.12
CA TYR A 229 3.83 -25.25 -0.72
C TYR A 229 3.27 -26.27 0.26
N GLY A 230 1.96 -26.41 0.25
CA GLY A 230 1.24 -27.31 1.13
C GLY A 230 -0.04 -27.86 0.51
N LYS A 231 -0.74 -28.63 1.31
CA LYS A 231 -2.04 -29.22 0.97
C LYS A 231 -3.00 -28.98 2.13
N ILE A 232 -4.21 -28.54 1.84
CA ILE A 232 -5.26 -28.44 2.86
C ILE A 232 -5.69 -29.85 3.27
N MET A 233 -5.74 -30.08 4.57
CA MET A 233 -6.14 -31.34 5.15
C MET A 233 -7.59 -31.31 5.64
N SER A 234 -7.99 -30.22 6.30
CA SER A 234 -9.35 -30.02 6.81
C SER A 234 -9.65 -28.54 7.06
N LYS A 235 -10.93 -28.20 7.08
CA LYS A 235 -11.40 -26.96 7.71
C LYS A 235 -11.22 -27.08 9.23
N TRP A 236 -11.07 -25.93 9.87
CA TRP A 236 -11.05 -25.84 11.32
C TRP A 236 -12.38 -25.30 11.83
#